data_cfe8ee8247973dd8f746570e9199128f
#
_entry.id   cfe8ee8247973dd8f746570e9199128f
#
_cell.length_a   1.000
_cell.length_b   1.000
_cell.length_c   1.000
_cell.angle_alpha   90.00
_cell.angle_beta   90.00
_cell.angle_gamma   90.00
#
_symmetry.space_group_name_H-M   'P 1'
#
loop_
_entity.id
_entity.type
_entity.pdbx_description
1 polymer ?
#
loop_
_entity_poly.entity_id
_entity_poly.type
_entity_poly.pdbx_seq_one_letter_code
_entity_poly.pdbx_strand_id
1 'polypeptide(L)'
;MSQRILSLIVQDKGVDATLFETNIRECRYVRSEYFEFPEEVDTSGEGSEDDEAAEQVDESEASLPSPLIQTLSALRASFDERYETIAVGLGSGYYTCRNLELPTSDPRQIEGMVGFQLDDLSPFDIEDLALSWNHRGEGNASVVTAATMDRDALVELLEALTIQGLEPRIMAPAASALMAGALWLSIALGGQA
;
A
#
# COMPACT_ATOMS: atom_id res chain seq x y z
N MET A 1 -6.39 -17.89 21.80
CA MET A 1 -5.01 -17.68 21.33
C MET A 1 -4.89 -16.21 20.98
N SER A 2 -3.86 -15.54 21.48
CA SER A 2 -3.51 -14.18 21.05
C SER A 2 -2.71 -14.26 19.77
N GLN A 3 -2.94 -13.36 18.83
CA GLN A 3 -2.20 -13.22 17.57
C GLN A 3 -1.56 -11.83 17.55
N ARG A 4 -0.36 -11.73 16.97
CA ARG A 4 0.31 -10.45 16.72
C ARG A 4 0.21 -10.08 15.26
N ILE A 5 -0.14 -8.83 15.03
CA ILE A 5 -0.31 -8.25 13.70
C ILE A 5 0.67 -7.10 13.57
N LEU A 6 1.53 -7.16 12.57
CA LEU A 6 2.34 -6.03 12.16
C LEU A 6 1.59 -5.26 11.07
N SER A 7 1.23 -4.03 11.36
CA SER A 7 0.61 -3.11 10.41
C SER A 7 1.64 -2.12 9.91
N LEU A 8 1.80 -2.05 8.60
CA LEU A 8 2.70 -1.11 7.93
C LEU A 8 1.85 -0.12 7.14
N ILE A 9 2.16 1.17 7.22
CA ILE A 9 1.58 2.18 6.34
C ILE A 9 2.71 2.80 5.54
N VAL A 10 2.76 2.50 4.24
CA VAL A 10 3.76 3.03 3.32
C VAL A 10 3.27 4.40 2.83
N GLN A 11 4.06 5.43 3.08
CA GLN A 11 3.78 6.82 2.73
C GLN A 11 4.90 7.37 1.82
N ASP A 12 4.72 8.57 1.28
CA ASP A 12 5.68 9.20 0.35
C ASP A 12 7.06 9.43 0.97
N LYS A 13 7.14 9.56 2.30
CA LYS A 13 8.40 9.90 3.01
C LYS A 13 8.92 8.80 3.93
N GLY A 14 8.21 7.68 4.04
CA GLY A 14 8.61 6.62 4.95
C GLY A 14 7.51 5.62 5.24
N VAL A 15 7.75 4.80 6.24
CA VAL A 15 6.87 3.71 6.65
C VAL A 15 6.55 3.82 8.13
N ASP A 16 5.27 3.91 8.47
CA ASP A 16 4.79 3.70 9.82
C ASP A 16 4.62 2.21 10.10
N ALA A 17 5.26 1.71 11.11
CA ALA A 17 5.11 0.34 11.58
C ALA A 17 4.44 0.31 12.94
N THR A 18 3.36 -0.45 13.07
CA THR A 18 2.62 -0.60 14.34
C THR A 18 2.38 -2.07 14.63
N LEU A 19 2.76 -2.50 15.83
CA LEU A 19 2.51 -3.85 16.31
C LEU A 19 1.26 -3.86 17.21
N PHE A 20 0.35 -4.75 16.86
CA PHE A 20 -0.85 -5.03 17.64
C PHE A 20 -0.83 -6.47 18.17
N GLU A 21 -1.43 -6.65 19.33
CA GLU A 21 -1.78 -7.95 19.87
C GLU A 21 -3.30 -8.07 19.92
N THR A 22 -3.85 -9.08 19.26
CA THR A 22 -5.30 -9.25 19.14
C THR A 22 -5.74 -10.64 19.60
N ASN A 23 -6.92 -10.70 20.16
CA ASN A 23 -7.68 -11.91 20.40
C ASN A 23 -9.13 -11.70 19.93
N ILE A 24 -10.01 -12.69 20.13
CA ILE A 24 -11.41 -12.62 19.66
C ILE A 24 -12.19 -11.42 20.22
N ARG A 25 -11.75 -10.84 21.34
CA ARG A 25 -12.50 -9.81 22.08
C ARG A 25 -11.78 -8.46 22.11
N GLU A 26 -10.48 -8.43 21.99
CA GLU A 26 -9.66 -7.26 22.23
C GLU A 26 -8.57 -7.14 21.19
N CYS A 27 -8.28 -5.91 20.80
CA CYS A 27 -7.10 -5.52 20.04
C CYS A 27 -6.32 -4.51 20.88
N ARG A 28 -5.08 -4.83 21.21
CA ARG A 28 -4.22 -4.01 22.03
C ARG A 28 -3.05 -3.48 21.21
N TYR A 29 -2.84 -2.20 21.24
CA TYR A 29 -1.63 -1.55 20.77
C TYR A 29 -0.43 -2.00 21.61
N VAL A 30 0.67 -2.35 20.97
CA VAL A 30 1.92 -2.71 21.63
C VAL A 30 2.94 -1.59 21.47
N ARG A 31 3.32 -1.26 20.24
CA ARG A 31 4.24 -0.15 19.94
C ARG A 31 4.08 0.29 18.49
N SER A 32 4.56 1.48 18.18
CA SER A 32 4.74 1.97 16.80
C SER A 32 6.05 2.71 16.65
N GLU A 33 6.54 2.73 15.43
CA GLU A 33 7.76 3.42 15.05
C GLU A 33 7.64 3.90 13.61
N TYR A 34 8.15 5.10 13.32
CA TYR A 34 8.20 5.66 11.97
C TYR A 34 9.61 5.53 11.41
N PHE A 35 9.73 5.05 10.21
CA PHE A 35 10.97 4.88 9.47
C PHE A 35 10.97 5.80 8.26
N GLU A 36 11.76 6.84 8.31
CA GLU A 36 11.90 7.78 7.21
C GLU A 36 12.71 7.18 6.07
N PHE A 37 12.35 7.48 4.82
CA PHE A 37 13.17 7.13 3.67
C PHE A 37 14.46 7.94 3.72
N PRO A 38 15.62 7.32 3.45
CA PRO A 38 16.87 8.06 3.32
C PRO A 38 16.73 9.09 2.20
N GLU A 39 17.21 10.30 2.45
CA GLU A 39 17.27 11.34 1.40
C GLU A 39 18.11 10.81 0.25
N GLU A 40 17.58 10.89 -0.97
CA GLU A 40 18.36 10.63 -2.17
C GLU A 40 19.45 11.70 -2.21
N VAL A 41 20.69 11.27 -2.07
CA VAL A 41 21.82 12.15 -2.32
C VAL A 41 21.83 12.39 -3.83
N ASP A 42 21.36 13.56 -4.25
CA ASP A 42 21.47 14.04 -5.63
C ASP A 42 22.95 14.01 -6.03
N THR A 43 23.40 12.92 -6.63
CA THR A 43 24.70 12.80 -7.26
C THR A 43 24.71 13.43 -8.66
N SER A 44 23.80 14.35 -8.95
CA SER A 44 23.92 15.26 -10.08
C SER A 44 24.91 16.38 -9.73
N GLY A 45 26.16 15.99 -9.43
CA GLY A 45 27.29 16.88 -9.39
C GLY A 45 27.57 17.40 -10.79
N GLU A 46 27.59 18.73 -10.88
CA GLU A 46 28.05 19.48 -12.03
C GLU A 46 29.37 18.90 -12.57
N GLY A 47 29.28 18.09 -13.63
CA GLY A 47 30.44 17.63 -14.41
C GLY A 47 30.58 18.53 -15.62
N SER A 48 31.54 19.43 -15.57
CA SER A 48 32.03 20.21 -16.70
C SER A 48 32.33 19.35 -17.91
N GLU A 49 31.85 19.82 -19.05
CA GLU A 49 32.26 19.38 -20.39
C GLU A 49 33.78 19.36 -20.48
N ASP A 50 34.35 18.24 -20.86
CA ASP A 50 35.45 17.98 -21.82
C ASP A 50 36.17 16.67 -21.44
N ASP A 51 36.00 15.66 -22.23
CA ASP A 51 37.02 14.83 -22.89
C ASP A 51 36.52 13.47 -23.33
N GLU A 52 36.67 13.25 -24.62
CA GLU A 52 36.45 11.95 -25.30
C GLU A 52 37.48 10.92 -24.82
N ALA A 53 37.02 9.84 -24.16
CA ALA A 53 37.71 8.57 -24.17
C ALA A 53 36.72 7.43 -23.85
N ALA A 54 36.44 6.62 -24.86
CA ALA A 54 35.69 5.39 -24.71
C ALA A 54 36.47 4.38 -23.87
N GLU A 55 36.08 4.18 -22.61
CA GLU A 55 36.47 3.03 -21.82
C GLU A 55 35.20 2.24 -21.46
N GLN A 56 35.23 0.96 -21.79
CA GLN A 56 34.23 -0.03 -21.42
C GLN A 56 34.14 -0.07 -19.91
N VAL A 57 33.07 0.47 -19.36
CA VAL A 57 32.76 0.34 -17.92
C VAL A 57 32.08 -1.00 -17.72
N ASP A 58 32.78 -1.83 -16.97
CA ASP A 58 32.34 -3.12 -16.45
C ASP A 58 31.01 -2.93 -15.67
N GLU A 59 29.91 -3.51 -16.14
CA GLU A 59 28.58 -3.47 -15.53
C GLU A 59 28.55 -4.32 -14.23
N SER A 60 29.29 -3.89 -13.23
CA SER A 60 29.15 -4.40 -11.86
C SER A 60 29.05 -3.22 -10.89
N GLU A 61 28.29 -2.20 -11.24
CA GLU A 61 27.82 -1.27 -10.23
C GLU A 61 26.83 -2.02 -9.34
N ALA A 62 27.27 -2.30 -8.12
CA ALA A 62 26.40 -2.71 -7.06
C ALA A 62 25.37 -1.59 -6.84
N SER A 63 24.25 -1.68 -7.54
CA SER A 63 23.10 -0.78 -7.39
C SER A 63 22.80 -0.67 -5.90
N LEU A 64 22.92 0.53 -5.36
CA LEU A 64 22.54 0.79 -3.98
C LEU A 64 21.08 0.32 -3.79
N PRO A 65 20.77 -0.41 -2.71
CA PRO A 65 19.42 -0.85 -2.49
C PRO A 65 18.48 0.36 -2.44
N SER A 66 17.33 0.28 -3.09
CA SER A 66 16.38 1.38 -3.14
C SER A 66 16.09 1.90 -1.72
N PRO A 67 15.77 3.19 -1.54
CA PRO A 67 15.44 3.77 -0.24
C PRO A 67 14.40 2.95 0.53
N LEU A 68 13.44 2.38 -0.20
CA LEU A 68 12.42 1.50 0.35
C LEU A 68 13.02 0.23 0.96
N ILE A 69 13.93 -0.46 0.26
CA ILE A 69 14.55 -1.71 0.75
C ILE A 69 15.39 -1.43 2.00
N GLN A 70 16.14 -0.33 2.02
CA GLN A 70 16.92 0.07 3.20
C GLN A 70 16.01 0.30 4.41
N THR A 71 14.94 1.05 4.21
CA THR A 71 13.96 1.36 5.26
C THR A 71 13.25 0.10 5.77
N LEU A 72 12.82 -0.79 4.88
CA LEU A 72 12.20 -2.06 5.26
C LEU A 72 13.19 -2.99 6.01
N SER A 73 14.46 -2.96 5.66
CA SER A 73 15.51 -3.69 6.37
C SER A 73 15.69 -3.17 7.80
N ALA A 74 15.75 -1.85 8.00
CA ALA A 74 15.83 -1.23 9.32
C ALA A 74 14.57 -1.54 10.16
N LEU A 75 13.39 -1.44 9.53
CA LEU A 75 12.12 -1.81 10.14
C LEU A 75 12.13 -3.29 10.60
N ARG A 76 12.57 -4.20 9.73
CA ARG A 76 12.64 -5.62 10.05
C ARG A 76 13.58 -5.91 11.21
N ALA A 77 14.69 -5.17 11.32
CA ALA A 77 15.62 -5.28 12.43
C ALA A 77 15.05 -4.73 13.75
N SER A 78 14.24 -3.66 13.69
CA SER A 78 13.57 -3.11 14.88
C SER A 78 12.40 -3.99 15.34
N PHE A 79 11.63 -4.57 14.41
CA PHE A 79 10.49 -5.45 14.70
C PHE A 79 10.91 -6.92 14.51
N ASP A 80 11.80 -7.42 15.35
CA ASP A 80 12.30 -8.79 15.33
C ASP A 80 11.37 -9.80 16.03
N GLU A 81 10.32 -9.29 16.71
CA GLU A 81 9.35 -10.13 17.38
C GLU A 81 8.53 -10.98 16.40
N ARG A 82 8.03 -12.10 16.90
CA ARG A 82 7.15 -12.95 16.11
C ARG A 82 5.77 -12.29 15.94
N TYR A 83 5.31 -12.22 14.70
CA TYR A 83 3.96 -11.85 14.31
C TYR A 83 3.40 -12.85 13.29
N GLU A 84 2.10 -13.08 13.34
CA GLU A 84 1.41 -14.08 12.50
C GLU A 84 0.82 -13.49 11.23
N THR A 85 0.63 -12.17 11.20
CA THR A 85 -0.01 -11.47 10.08
C THR A 85 0.65 -10.14 9.85
N ILE A 86 0.87 -9.81 8.57
CA ILE A 86 1.30 -8.49 8.12
C ILE A 86 0.16 -7.88 7.31
N ALA A 87 -0.20 -6.65 7.63
CA ALA A 87 -1.14 -5.84 6.88
C ALA A 87 -0.45 -4.58 6.39
N VAL A 88 -0.60 -4.26 5.10
CA VAL A 88 0.01 -3.07 4.49
C VAL A 88 -1.07 -2.09 4.06
N GLY A 89 -1.00 -0.89 4.59
CA GLY A 89 -1.77 0.27 4.15
C GLY A 89 -0.96 1.11 3.18
N LEU A 90 -1.57 1.51 2.07
CA LEU A 90 -0.95 2.41 1.10
C LEU A 90 -1.38 3.84 1.39
N GLY A 91 -0.43 4.76 1.47
CA GLY A 91 -0.67 6.20 1.53
C GLY A 91 -1.28 6.74 0.24
N SER A 92 -1.84 7.94 0.32
CA SER A 92 -2.61 8.54 -0.81
C SER A 92 -1.76 8.82 -2.06
N GLY A 93 -0.44 8.86 -1.96
CA GLY A 93 0.46 9.01 -3.10
C GLY A 93 0.57 7.76 -3.99
N TYR A 94 0.19 6.60 -3.47
CA TYR A 94 0.35 5.31 -4.17
C TYR A 94 -0.85 4.88 -4.99
N TYR A 95 -2.02 5.47 -4.78
CA TYR A 95 -3.25 5.01 -5.42
C TYR A 95 -4.21 6.17 -5.73
N THR A 96 -5.10 5.94 -6.69
CA THR A 96 -6.23 6.81 -6.97
C THR A 96 -7.53 6.13 -6.57
N CYS A 97 -8.41 6.85 -5.86
CA CYS A 97 -9.76 6.38 -5.54
C CYS A 97 -10.81 7.13 -6.35
N ARG A 98 -11.80 6.38 -6.86
CA ARG A 98 -12.96 6.94 -7.56
C ARG A 98 -14.25 6.27 -7.10
N ASN A 99 -15.32 7.07 -7.02
CA ASN A 99 -16.67 6.56 -6.81
C ASN A 99 -17.39 6.51 -8.15
N LEU A 100 -17.97 5.35 -8.45
CA LEU A 100 -18.74 5.08 -9.66
C LEU A 100 -20.17 4.75 -9.25
N GLU A 101 -21.15 5.28 -9.97
CA GLU A 101 -22.54 4.92 -9.81
C GLU A 101 -22.90 3.91 -10.90
N LEU A 102 -23.30 2.71 -10.53
CA LEU A 102 -23.65 1.63 -11.44
C LEU A 102 -25.14 1.29 -11.34
N PRO A 103 -25.83 1.06 -12.47
CA PRO A 103 -27.25 0.74 -12.51
C PRO A 103 -27.55 -0.72 -12.16
N THR A 104 -26.71 -1.33 -11.33
CA THR A 104 -26.84 -2.72 -10.91
C THR A 104 -26.29 -2.89 -9.50
N SER A 105 -26.82 -3.85 -8.76
CA SER A 105 -26.29 -4.32 -7.47
C SER A 105 -25.74 -5.75 -7.53
N ASP A 106 -25.75 -6.37 -8.72
CA ASP A 106 -25.16 -7.70 -8.92
C ASP A 106 -23.62 -7.60 -9.01
N PRO A 107 -22.87 -8.25 -8.08
CA PRO A 107 -21.41 -8.18 -8.06
C PRO A 107 -20.75 -8.64 -9.37
N ARG A 108 -21.33 -9.60 -10.09
CA ARG A 108 -20.78 -10.11 -11.35
C ARG A 108 -20.90 -9.07 -12.48
N GLN A 109 -22.00 -8.33 -12.49
CA GLN A 109 -22.18 -7.24 -13.45
C GLN A 109 -21.29 -6.04 -13.10
N ILE A 110 -21.16 -5.73 -11.81
CA ILE A 110 -20.26 -4.69 -11.30
C ILE A 110 -18.83 -4.97 -11.76
N GLU A 111 -18.33 -6.20 -11.55
CA GLU A 111 -16.97 -6.60 -11.95
C GLU A 111 -16.70 -6.31 -13.45
N GLY A 112 -17.63 -6.64 -14.33
CA GLY A 112 -17.50 -6.36 -15.75
C GLY A 112 -17.61 -4.87 -16.15
N MET A 113 -18.28 -4.06 -15.33
CA MET A 113 -18.54 -2.65 -15.63
C MET A 113 -17.47 -1.71 -15.04
N VAL A 114 -16.87 -2.05 -13.90
CA VAL A 114 -15.93 -1.17 -13.18
C VAL A 114 -14.70 -0.88 -14.05
N GLY A 115 -14.08 -1.91 -14.63
CA GLY A 115 -12.92 -1.74 -15.49
C GLY A 115 -13.22 -0.82 -16.70
N PHE A 116 -14.34 -1.08 -17.38
CA PHE A 116 -14.76 -0.29 -18.55
C PHE A 116 -15.01 1.19 -18.21
N GLN A 117 -15.68 1.46 -17.07
CA GLN A 117 -15.91 2.86 -16.66
C GLN A 117 -14.65 3.57 -16.18
N LEU A 118 -13.69 2.83 -15.61
CA LEU A 118 -12.41 3.42 -15.20
C LEU A 118 -11.51 3.73 -16.37
N ASP A 119 -11.56 2.95 -17.44
CA ASP A 119 -10.81 3.17 -18.67
C ASP A 119 -11.10 4.55 -19.28
N ASP A 120 -12.39 4.93 -19.31
CA ASP A 120 -12.82 6.27 -19.75
C ASP A 120 -12.37 7.42 -18.83
N LEU A 121 -12.02 7.13 -17.58
CA LEU A 121 -11.70 8.11 -16.55
C LEU A 121 -10.21 8.16 -16.18
N SER A 122 -9.43 7.20 -16.62
CA SER A 122 -8.00 7.07 -16.35
C SER A 122 -7.17 7.62 -17.51
N PRO A 123 -6.05 8.31 -17.23
CA PRO A 123 -5.07 8.64 -18.26
C PRO A 123 -4.16 7.46 -18.63
N PHE A 124 -4.28 6.33 -17.94
CA PHE A 124 -3.50 5.11 -18.12
C PHE A 124 -4.40 3.98 -18.59
N ASP A 125 -3.87 3.07 -19.38
CA ASP A 125 -4.58 1.87 -19.80
C ASP A 125 -4.93 1.01 -18.58
N ILE A 126 -6.16 0.53 -18.51
CA ILE A 126 -6.65 -0.25 -17.37
C ILE A 126 -5.85 -1.55 -17.17
N GLU A 127 -5.22 -2.05 -18.23
CA GLU A 127 -4.37 -3.26 -18.22
C GLU A 127 -3.07 -3.05 -17.45
N ASP A 128 -2.59 -1.80 -17.37
CA ASP A 128 -1.39 -1.41 -16.61
C ASP A 128 -1.70 -1.09 -15.15
N LEU A 129 -2.97 -1.11 -14.77
CA LEU A 129 -3.41 -0.82 -13.41
C LEU A 129 -3.76 -2.07 -12.62
N ALA A 130 -3.36 -2.07 -11.36
CA ALA A 130 -3.92 -2.95 -10.34
C ALA A 130 -5.20 -2.32 -9.81
N LEU A 131 -6.31 -3.05 -9.90
CA LEU A 131 -7.64 -2.58 -9.53
C LEU A 131 -8.17 -3.36 -8.33
N SER A 132 -8.70 -2.63 -7.36
CA SER A 132 -9.50 -3.17 -6.28
C SER A 132 -10.75 -2.34 -6.09
N TRP A 133 -11.87 -2.96 -5.78
CA TRP A 133 -13.12 -2.24 -5.60
C TRP A 133 -13.99 -2.83 -4.48
N ASN A 134 -14.83 -1.98 -3.94
CA ASN A 134 -15.88 -2.35 -3.00
C ASN A 134 -17.19 -1.65 -3.41
N HIS A 135 -18.34 -2.22 -3.09
CA HIS A 135 -19.62 -1.63 -3.45
C HIS A 135 -20.60 -1.60 -2.28
N ARG A 136 -21.48 -0.62 -2.33
CA ARG A 136 -22.63 -0.50 -1.47
C ARG A 136 -23.88 -0.41 -2.34
N GLY A 137 -24.77 -1.41 -2.23
CA GLY A 137 -26.02 -1.46 -2.98
C GLY A 137 -27.07 -0.54 -2.39
N GLU A 138 -27.80 0.18 -3.25
CA GLU A 138 -28.99 0.98 -2.93
C GLU A 138 -30.11 0.58 -3.90
N GLY A 139 -30.92 -0.43 -3.51
CA GLY A 139 -31.96 -0.98 -4.38
C GLY A 139 -31.38 -1.71 -5.59
N ASN A 140 -31.69 -1.24 -6.81
CA ASN A 140 -31.20 -1.82 -8.05
C ASN A 140 -29.90 -1.15 -8.58
N ALA A 141 -29.37 -0.19 -7.83
CA ALA A 141 -28.13 0.50 -8.16
C ALA A 141 -27.09 0.27 -7.08
N SER A 142 -25.85 0.60 -7.37
CA SER A 142 -24.76 0.59 -6.39
C SER A 142 -23.82 1.76 -6.57
N VAL A 143 -23.24 2.19 -5.46
CA VAL A 143 -22.05 3.04 -5.45
C VAL A 143 -20.85 2.14 -5.26
N VAL A 144 -19.93 2.17 -6.20
CA VAL A 144 -18.67 1.42 -6.19
C VAL A 144 -17.54 2.38 -5.87
N THR A 145 -16.78 2.08 -4.85
CA THR A 145 -15.50 2.75 -4.60
C THR A 145 -14.39 1.87 -5.17
N ALA A 146 -13.76 2.36 -6.22
CA ALA A 146 -12.65 1.71 -6.89
C ALA A 146 -11.33 2.39 -6.54
N ALA A 147 -10.30 1.61 -6.25
CA ALA A 147 -8.94 2.05 -6.04
C ALA A 147 -8.05 1.46 -7.14
N THR A 148 -7.25 2.30 -7.76
CA THR A 148 -6.30 1.90 -8.79
C THR A 148 -4.89 2.34 -8.41
N MET A 149 -3.93 1.52 -8.75
CA MET A 149 -2.50 1.74 -8.57
C MET A 149 -1.76 1.23 -9.80
N ASP A 150 -0.66 1.87 -10.14
CA ASP A 150 0.25 1.34 -11.16
C ASP A 150 0.67 -0.09 -10.79
N ARG A 151 0.58 -1.00 -11.76
CA ARG A 151 0.83 -2.43 -11.55
C ARG A 151 2.31 -2.72 -11.28
N ASP A 152 3.20 -2.05 -12.00
CA ASP A 152 4.64 -2.27 -11.86
C ASP A 152 5.11 -1.74 -10.50
N ALA A 153 4.63 -0.58 -10.08
CA ALA A 153 4.89 -0.04 -8.75
C ALA A 153 4.36 -0.96 -7.62
N LEU A 154 3.21 -1.61 -7.83
CA LEU A 154 2.71 -2.61 -6.89
C LEU A 154 3.61 -3.83 -6.81
N VAL A 155 4.10 -4.32 -7.95
CA VAL A 155 5.00 -5.48 -8.02
C VAL A 155 6.32 -5.16 -7.32
N GLU A 156 6.93 -4.01 -7.61
CA GLU A 156 8.16 -3.55 -6.95
C GLU A 156 8.01 -3.48 -5.43
N LEU A 157 6.90 -2.92 -4.95
CA LEU A 157 6.61 -2.86 -3.52
C LEU A 157 6.46 -4.26 -2.90
N LEU A 158 5.74 -5.17 -3.56
CA LEU A 158 5.57 -6.54 -3.08
C LEU A 158 6.88 -7.32 -3.06
N GLU A 159 7.73 -7.13 -4.06
CA GLU A 159 9.07 -7.73 -4.11
C GLU A 159 9.96 -7.21 -2.99
N ALA A 160 9.99 -5.90 -2.77
CA ALA A 160 10.75 -5.29 -1.68
C ALA A 160 10.32 -5.82 -0.30
N LEU A 161 9.01 -5.93 -0.06
CA LEU A 161 8.46 -6.52 1.16
C LEU A 161 8.83 -8.01 1.29
N THR A 162 8.72 -8.77 0.21
CA THR A 162 9.02 -10.21 0.20
C THR A 162 10.49 -10.49 0.48
N ILE A 163 11.42 -9.72 -0.10
CA ILE A 163 12.86 -9.83 0.15
C ILE A 163 13.19 -9.65 1.63
N GLN A 164 12.46 -8.79 2.33
CA GLN A 164 12.64 -8.55 3.76
C GLN A 164 11.84 -9.54 4.65
N GLY A 165 11.14 -10.51 4.07
CA GLY A 165 10.29 -11.44 4.81
C GLY A 165 9.06 -10.76 5.44
N LEU A 166 8.62 -9.65 4.84
CA LEU A 166 7.45 -8.85 5.26
C LEU A 166 6.26 -9.06 4.31
N GLU A 167 6.10 -10.25 3.76
CA GLU A 167 5.03 -10.58 2.82
C GLU A 167 3.65 -10.28 3.42
N PRO A 168 2.87 -9.36 2.83
CA PRO A 168 1.59 -8.95 3.38
C PRO A 168 0.50 -9.97 3.10
N ARG A 169 -0.33 -10.26 4.10
CA ARG A 169 -1.57 -11.01 3.92
C ARG A 169 -2.70 -10.13 3.38
N ILE A 170 -2.65 -8.86 3.70
CA ILE A 170 -3.65 -7.87 3.30
C ILE A 170 -2.90 -6.62 2.87
N MET A 171 -3.28 -6.09 1.69
CA MET A 171 -2.86 -4.78 1.24
C MET A 171 -4.10 -3.97 0.82
N ALA A 172 -4.18 -2.73 1.27
CA ALA A 172 -5.33 -1.87 0.98
C ALA A 172 -4.96 -0.38 1.07
N PRO A 173 -5.74 0.51 0.45
CA PRO A 173 -5.65 1.94 0.74
C PRO A 173 -5.74 2.22 2.24
N ALA A 174 -4.81 2.97 2.82
CA ALA A 174 -4.82 3.28 4.25
C ALA A 174 -6.10 3.99 4.68
N ALA A 175 -6.67 4.83 3.82
CA ALA A 175 -7.95 5.51 4.07
C ALA A 175 -9.12 4.53 4.28
N SER A 176 -9.16 3.39 3.58
CA SER A 176 -10.22 2.40 3.78
C SER A 176 -10.11 1.69 5.13
N ALA A 177 -8.90 1.47 5.63
CA ALA A 177 -8.68 0.92 6.97
C ALA A 177 -9.13 1.91 8.06
N LEU A 178 -8.86 3.21 7.89
CA LEU A 178 -9.33 4.26 8.80
C LEU A 178 -10.87 4.33 8.81
N MET A 179 -11.52 4.27 7.66
CA MET A 179 -12.98 4.26 7.56
C MET A 179 -13.60 3.04 8.24
N ALA A 180 -13.02 1.86 8.05
CA ALA A 180 -13.46 0.63 8.71
C ALA A 180 -13.29 0.73 10.24
N GLY A 181 -12.17 1.28 10.71
CA GLY A 181 -11.90 1.51 12.13
C GLY A 181 -12.87 2.52 12.76
N ALA A 182 -13.17 3.63 12.07
CA ALA A 182 -14.13 4.62 12.53
C ALA A 182 -15.56 4.05 12.60
N LEU A 183 -15.96 3.24 11.62
CA LEU A 183 -17.25 2.56 11.63
C LEU A 183 -17.36 1.57 12.79
N TRP A 184 -16.29 0.78 13.00
CA TRP A 184 -16.26 -0.15 14.14
C TRP A 184 -16.37 0.56 15.49
N LEU A 185 -15.64 1.68 15.65
CA LEU A 185 -15.68 2.51 16.85
C LEU A 185 -17.07 3.12 17.08
N SER A 186 -17.73 3.59 16.02
CA SER A 186 -19.08 4.14 16.12
C SER A 186 -20.12 3.09 16.54
N ILE A 187 -20.00 1.86 16.04
CA ILE A 187 -20.85 0.75 16.44
C ILE A 187 -20.58 0.36 17.91
N ALA A 188 -19.31 0.30 18.30
CA ALA A 188 -18.91 -0.04 19.67
C ALA A 188 -19.36 1.02 20.69
N LEU A 189 -19.34 2.30 20.33
CA LEU A 189 -19.79 3.40 21.20
C LEU A 189 -21.32 3.63 21.14
N GLY A 190 -21.96 3.37 20.00
CA GLY A 190 -23.42 3.52 19.80
C GLY A 190 -24.25 2.40 20.44
N GLY A 191 -23.64 1.31 20.83
CA GLY A 191 -24.31 0.22 21.55
C GLY A 191 -24.56 0.49 23.05
N GLN A 192 -24.31 1.71 23.52
CA GLN A 192 -24.56 2.14 24.91
C GLN A 192 -25.63 3.23 25.03
N ALA A 193 -26.62 3.29 24.13
CA ALA A 193 -27.78 4.17 24.21
C ALA A 193 -29.06 3.38 24.43
#